data_3ace046de769aa05dec28e6c257e69be
#
_entry.id   3ace046de769aa05dec28e6c257e69be
#
_cell.length_a   1.000
_cell.length_b   1.000
_cell.length_c   1.000
_cell.angle_alpha   90.00
_cell.angle_beta   90.00
_cell.angle_gamma   90.00
#
_symmetry.space_group_name_H-M   'P 1'
#
loop_
_entity.id
_entity.type
_entity.pdbx_description
1 polymer ?
#
loop_
_entity_poly.entity_id
_entity_poly.type
_entity_poly.pdbx_seq_one_letter_code
_entity_poly.pdbx_strand_id
1 'polypeptide(L)'
;MLRRAIASLLCVLGLALAAGAAETPIGTFDRVTIAPTKTSIYIGTVALTMPTFVRKNGAYESSYAAKVFPYFFSNEKGALTITLTDESLRKLERGEPVEFSGRAVNTDGEERRIEGKATPEEGAHGLRGKIKVRVFVSKRIELIFNTSYRFGEL
;
A
#
# COMPACT_ATOMS: atom_id res chain seq x y z
N MET A 1 47.71 -63.12 -15.57
CA MET A 1 46.29 -63.39 -15.58
C MET A 1 45.52 -62.14 -15.03
N LEU A 2 44.70 -61.66 -15.83
CA LEU A 2 43.93 -60.41 -15.67
C LEU A 2 42.86 -60.54 -14.62
N ARG A 3 42.76 -59.64 -13.64
CA ARG A 3 41.51 -59.42 -12.92
C ARG A 3 41.25 -57.93 -12.74
N ARG A 4 40.29 -57.48 -13.49
CA ARG A 4 39.69 -56.14 -13.48
C ARG A 4 38.91 -55.96 -12.19
N ALA A 5 39.25 -54.97 -11.40
CA ALA A 5 38.37 -54.45 -10.35
C ALA A 5 37.73 -53.16 -10.84
N ILE A 6 36.43 -53.21 -11.10
CA ILE A 6 35.61 -52.07 -11.47
C ILE A 6 35.17 -51.42 -10.16
N ALA A 7 35.73 -50.26 -9.88
CA ALA A 7 35.26 -49.44 -8.77
C ALA A 7 34.04 -48.59 -9.26
N SER A 8 32.88 -48.98 -8.84
CA SER A 8 31.64 -48.20 -9.08
C SER A 8 31.66 -46.98 -8.18
N LEU A 9 31.88 -45.83 -8.76
CA LEU A 9 31.73 -44.51 -8.11
C LEU A 9 30.25 -44.15 -8.12
N LEU A 10 29.55 -44.36 -7.01
CA LEU A 10 28.21 -43.84 -6.81
C LEU A 10 28.29 -42.33 -6.54
N CYS A 11 28.04 -41.53 -7.57
CA CYS A 11 27.72 -40.11 -7.39
C CYS A 11 26.28 -39.99 -6.81
N VAL A 12 26.17 -39.77 -5.51
CA VAL A 12 24.93 -39.34 -4.88
C VAL A 12 24.76 -37.86 -5.22
N LEU A 13 23.97 -37.61 -6.25
CA LEU A 13 23.54 -36.27 -6.61
C LEU A 13 22.48 -35.85 -5.59
N GLY A 14 22.88 -35.13 -4.55
CA GLY A 14 21.98 -34.49 -3.60
C GLY A 14 21.21 -33.37 -4.31
N LEU A 15 19.98 -33.64 -4.74
CA LEU A 15 19.05 -32.62 -5.16
C LEU A 15 18.63 -31.81 -3.91
N ALA A 16 19.30 -30.69 -3.65
CA ALA A 16 18.80 -29.68 -2.75
C ALA A 16 17.55 -29.04 -3.39
N LEU A 17 16.37 -29.53 -3.01
CA LEU A 17 15.15 -28.79 -3.26
C LEU A 17 15.24 -27.50 -2.43
N ALA A 18 15.69 -26.42 -3.03
CA ALA A 18 15.42 -25.10 -2.54
C ALA A 18 13.91 -24.90 -2.63
N ALA A 19 13.21 -25.06 -1.51
CA ALA A 19 11.84 -24.60 -1.36
C ALA A 19 11.89 -23.07 -1.44
N GLY A 20 11.87 -22.53 -2.66
CA GLY A 20 11.64 -21.13 -2.91
C GLY A 20 10.26 -20.82 -2.35
N ALA A 21 10.17 -19.97 -1.33
CA ALA A 21 8.91 -19.42 -0.91
C ALA A 21 8.25 -18.81 -2.16
N ALA A 22 7.07 -19.30 -2.54
CA ALA A 22 6.35 -18.79 -3.70
C ALA A 22 6.03 -17.32 -3.44
N GLU A 23 6.64 -16.42 -4.20
CA GLU A 23 6.35 -14.99 -4.11
C GLU A 23 4.92 -14.74 -4.58
N THR A 24 4.18 -13.93 -3.81
CA THR A 24 2.84 -13.49 -4.20
C THR A 24 2.93 -12.72 -5.52
N PRO A 25 2.09 -13.05 -6.52
CA PRO A 25 2.05 -12.29 -7.77
C PRO A 25 1.77 -10.80 -7.48
N ILE A 26 2.48 -9.91 -8.17
CA ILE A 26 2.26 -8.46 -8.03
C ILE A 26 0.81 -8.06 -8.33
N GLY A 27 0.12 -8.77 -9.23
CA GLY A 27 -1.30 -8.59 -9.53
C GLY A 27 -2.23 -8.71 -8.32
N THR A 28 -1.82 -9.38 -7.24
CA THR A 28 -2.55 -9.40 -5.97
C THR A 28 -2.64 -8.01 -5.33
N PHE A 29 -1.72 -7.12 -5.66
CA PHE A 29 -1.66 -5.74 -5.19
C PHE A 29 -2.26 -4.72 -6.17
N ASP A 30 -2.97 -5.15 -7.21
CA ASP A 30 -3.52 -4.25 -8.23
C ASP A 30 -4.66 -3.37 -7.72
N ARG A 31 -5.33 -3.78 -6.67
CA ARG A 31 -6.43 -3.04 -6.04
C ARG A 31 -6.21 -2.92 -4.54
N VAL A 32 -6.48 -1.74 -4.00
CA VAL A 32 -6.45 -1.51 -2.56
C VAL A 32 -7.66 -0.69 -2.13
N THR A 33 -8.31 -1.15 -1.09
CA THR A 33 -9.42 -0.46 -0.44
C THR A 33 -8.91 0.15 0.87
N ILE A 34 -9.20 1.43 1.06
CA ILE A 34 -8.90 2.17 2.28
C ILE A 34 -10.21 2.39 3.02
N ALA A 35 -10.24 2.04 4.29
CA ALA A 35 -11.43 2.26 5.11
C ALA A 35 -11.71 3.77 5.25
N PRO A 36 -12.99 4.19 5.22
CA PRO A 36 -13.38 5.56 5.51
C PRO A 36 -12.80 6.02 6.84
N THR A 37 -12.36 7.25 6.90
CA THR A 37 -11.70 7.79 8.10
C THR A 37 -12.11 9.23 8.36
N LYS A 38 -11.88 9.68 9.58
CA LYS A 38 -12.10 11.07 9.98
C LYS A 38 -10.98 11.54 10.91
N THR A 39 -10.72 12.82 10.88
CA THR A 39 -9.82 13.49 11.83
C THR A 39 -10.46 14.73 12.40
N SER A 40 -10.06 15.08 13.60
CA SER A 40 -10.49 16.34 14.25
C SER A 40 -9.64 17.49 13.74
N ILE A 41 -10.28 18.63 13.54
CA ILE A 41 -9.65 19.91 13.32
C ILE A 41 -9.96 20.82 14.50
N TYR A 42 -9.39 22.02 14.54
CA TYR A 42 -9.51 22.95 15.69
C TYR A 42 -10.95 23.14 16.14
N ILE A 43 -11.88 23.32 15.20
CA ILE A 43 -13.34 23.37 15.48
C ILE A 43 -14.03 22.47 14.44
N GLY A 44 -14.21 21.19 14.77
CA GLY A 44 -14.95 20.27 13.90
C GLY A 44 -14.18 19.03 13.48
N THR A 45 -14.61 18.43 12.38
CA THR A 45 -14.05 17.20 11.85
C THR A 45 -13.97 17.23 10.32
N VAL A 46 -13.00 16.49 9.78
CA VAL A 46 -12.92 16.16 8.35
C VAL A 46 -13.10 14.66 8.19
N ALA A 47 -14.15 14.26 7.49
CA ALA A 47 -14.41 12.88 7.11
C ALA A 47 -13.95 12.65 5.67
N LEU A 48 -13.14 11.61 5.46
CA LEU A 48 -12.56 11.27 4.17
C LEU A 48 -13.05 9.90 3.71
N THR A 49 -13.59 9.86 2.50
CA THR A 49 -14.03 8.64 1.81
C THR A 49 -13.37 8.53 0.45
N MET A 50 -12.94 7.31 0.12
CA MET A 50 -12.27 6.99 -1.13
C MET A 50 -12.83 5.67 -1.68
N PRO A 51 -13.18 5.59 -2.97
CA PRO A 51 -13.39 4.30 -3.62
C PRO A 51 -12.12 3.46 -3.64
N THR A 52 -12.23 2.22 -4.12
CA THR A 52 -11.07 1.36 -4.32
C THR A 52 -10.06 2.01 -5.26
N PHE A 53 -8.81 2.00 -4.84
CA PHE A 53 -7.69 2.42 -5.67
C PHE A 53 -7.35 1.31 -6.66
N VAL A 54 -7.02 1.69 -7.87
CA VAL A 54 -6.57 0.78 -8.93
C VAL A 54 -5.15 1.15 -9.33
N ARG A 55 -4.29 0.15 -9.44
CA ARG A 55 -2.90 0.33 -9.83
C ARG A 55 -2.77 0.50 -11.34
N LYS A 56 -2.09 1.57 -11.75
CA LYS A 56 -1.73 1.86 -13.13
C LYS A 56 -0.31 2.43 -13.18
N ASN A 57 0.56 1.81 -13.97
CA ASN A 57 1.94 2.28 -14.16
C ASN A 57 2.71 2.57 -12.86
N GLY A 58 2.57 1.70 -11.84
CA GLY A 58 3.27 1.85 -10.57
C GLY A 58 2.68 2.87 -9.60
N ALA A 59 1.54 3.48 -9.92
CA ALA A 59 0.78 4.36 -9.06
C ALA A 59 -0.62 3.81 -8.80
N TYR A 60 -1.20 4.18 -7.66
CA TYR A 60 -2.58 3.86 -7.31
C TYR A 60 -3.43 5.09 -7.51
N GLU A 61 -4.47 4.96 -8.30
CA GLU A 61 -5.40 6.05 -8.62
C GLU A 61 -6.79 5.78 -8.04
N SER A 62 -7.39 6.82 -7.49
CA SER A 62 -8.76 6.85 -7.01
C SER A 62 -9.32 8.26 -7.03
N SER A 63 -10.55 8.42 -6.60
CA SER A 63 -11.12 9.71 -6.24
C SER A 63 -11.21 9.84 -4.71
N TYR A 64 -11.53 11.03 -4.22
CA TYR A 64 -11.81 11.25 -2.82
C TYR A 64 -12.94 12.24 -2.62
N ALA A 65 -13.58 12.14 -1.48
CA ALA A 65 -14.51 13.14 -0.96
C ALA A 65 -14.18 13.43 0.49
N ALA A 66 -13.91 14.70 0.78
CA ALA A 66 -13.69 15.21 2.13
C ALA A 66 -14.88 16.06 2.56
N LYS A 67 -15.52 15.68 3.67
CA LYS A 67 -16.63 16.41 4.28
C LYS A 67 -16.14 17.09 5.55
N VAL A 68 -16.30 18.40 5.60
CA VAL A 68 -15.88 19.23 6.74
C VAL A 68 -17.10 19.65 7.54
N PHE A 69 -17.16 19.22 8.80
CA PHE A 69 -18.21 19.63 9.72
C PHE A 69 -17.64 20.59 10.78
N PRO A 70 -18.31 21.69 11.12
CA PRO A 70 -19.60 22.18 10.58
C PRO A 70 -19.48 23.01 9.29
N TYR A 71 -18.28 23.14 8.72
CA TYR A 71 -17.98 24.04 7.60
C TYR A 71 -18.22 23.38 6.25
N PHE A 72 -19.48 23.10 5.90
CA PHE A 72 -19.86 22.40 4.66
C PHE A 72 -19.39 23.09 3.36
N PHE A 73 -19.17 24.40 3.39
CA PHE A 73 -18.59 25.15 2.27
C PHE A 73 -17.12 24.80 1.99
N SER A 74 -16.45 24.14 2.93
CA SER A 74 -15.10 23.64 2.77
C SER A 74 -15.04 22.17 2.34
N ASN A 75 -16.17 21.57 1.97
CA ASN A 75 -16.20 20.22 1.41
C ASN A 75 -15.40 20.20 0.11
N GLU A 76 -14.63 19.14 -0.06
CA GLU A 76 -13.73 19.00 -1.21
C GLU A 76 -13.86 17.59 -1.82
N LYS A 77 -13.69 17.52 -3.11
CA LYS A 77 -13.60 16.24 -3.84
C LYS A 77 -12.61 16.38 -4.99
N GLY A 78 -12.06 15.26 -5.44
CA GLY A 78 -11.10 15.29 -6.52
C GLY A 78 -10.49 13.94 -6.83
N ALA A 79 -9.36 13.99 -7.52
CA ALA A 79 -8.54 12.82 -7.86
C ALA A 79 -7.40 12.63 -6.86
N LEU A 80 -7.04 11.38 -6.63
CA LEU A 80 -6.01 10.98 -5.68
C LEU A 80 -5.05 9.99 -6.34
N THR A 81 -3.77 10.25 -6.26
CA THR A 81 -2.71 9.40 -6.80
C THR A 81 -1.69 9.12 -5.71
N ILE A 82 -1.39 7.84 -5.47
CA ILE A 82 -0.40 7.36 -4.51
C ILE A 82 0.68 6.59 -5.26
N THR A 83 1.93 6.94 -5.00
CA THR A 83 3.09 6.23 -5.56
C THR A 83 3.60 5.21 -4.57
N LEU A 84 3.67 3.95 -5.01
CA LEU A 84 4.18 2.83 -4.23
C LEU A 84 4.88 1.85 -5.19
N THR A 85 6.19 1.71 -5.03
CA THR A 85 7.01 0.90 -5.93
C THR A 85 6.80 -0.60 -5.71
N ASP A 86 7.19 -1.44 -6.67
CA ASP A 86 7.18 -2.90 -6.54
C ASP A 86 8.06 -3.34 -5.37
N GLU A 87 9.20 -2.69 -5.16
CA GLU A 87 10.06 -2.96 -4.02
C GLU A 87 9.35 -2.71 -2.69
N SER A 88 8.60 -1.62 -2.58
CA SER A 88 7.79 -1.32 -1.40
C SER A 88 6.69 -2.36 -1.18
N LEU A 89 6.05 -2.84 -2.26
CA LEU A 89 5.07 -3.92 -2.16
C LEU A 89 5.71 -5.23 -1.66
N ARG A 90 6.91 -5.56 -2.12
CA ARG A 90 7.65 -6.72 -1.61
C ARG A 90 8.06 -6.56 -0.14
N LYS A 91 8.38 -5.36 0.31
CA LYS A 91 8.59 -5.09 1.75
C LYS A 91 7.31 -5.32 2.55
N LEU A 92 6.17 -4.82 2.09
CA LEU A 92 4.87 -5.09 2.74
C LEU A 92 4.58 -6.58 2.83
N GLU A 93 4.82 -7.33 1.75
CA GLU A 93 4.65 -8.79 1.71
C GLU A 93 5.46 -9.51 2.79
N ARG A 94 6.68 -9.03 3.07
CA ARG A 94 7.54 -9.54 4.14
C ARG A 94 7.17 -9.06 5.54
N GLY A 95 6.11 -8.26 5.67
CA GLY A 95 5.67 -7.70 6.95
C GLY A 95 6.44 -6.44 7.38
N GLU A 96 7.17 -5.82 6.47
CA GLU A 96 7.93 -4.61 6.74
C GLU A 96 7.08 -3.36 6.51
N PRO A 97 7.11 -2.35 7.40
CA PRO A 97 6.46 -1.07 7.16
C PRO A 97 7.10 -0.35 5.97
N VAL A 98 6.26 0.37 5.20
CA VAL A 98 6.73 1.18 4.07
C VAL A 98 6.16 2.58 4.12
N GLU A 99 6.95 3.54 3.65
CA GLU A 99 6.51 4.90 3.42
C GLU A 99 6.05 5.06 1.98
N PHE A 100 5.09 5.94 1.77
CA PHE A 100 4.57 6.28 0.46
C PHE A 100 4.29 7.77 0.35
N SER A 101 4.24 8.26 -0.87
CA SER A 101 3.88 9.63 -1.19
C SER A 101 2.76 9.67 -2.20
N GLY A 102 2.09 10.80 -2.29
CA GLY A 102 1.04 11.01 -3.26
C GLY A 102 0.59 12.45 -3.34
N ARG A 103 -0.42 12.66 -4.15
CA ARG A 103 -1.06 13.95 -4.30
C ARG A 103 -2.56 13.79 -4.52
N ALA A 104 -3.30 14.74 -4.00
CA ALA A 104 -4.70 14.93 -4.30
C ALA A 104 -4.85 16.23 -5.11
N VAL A 105 -5.73 16.22 -6.11
CA VAL A 105 -6.07 17.41 -6.89
C VAL A 105 -7.58 17.57 -6.81
N ASN A 106 -8.04 18.70 -6.26
CA ASN A 106 -9.45 18.96 -6.14
C ASN A 106 -10.07 19.44 -7.47
N THR A 107 -11.38 19.62 -7.50
CA THR A 107 -12.11 20.06 -8.70
C THR A 107 -11.74 21.47 -9.16
N ASP A 108 -11.14 22.29 -8.29
CA ASP A 108 -10.66 23.62 -8.60
C ASP A 108 -9.19 23.64 -9.09
N GLY A 109 -8.55 22.46 -9.17
CA GLY A 109 -7.18 22.30 -9.60
C GLY A 109 -6.13 22.54 -8.52
N GLU A 110 -6.55 22.72 -7.26
CA GLU A 110 -5.61 22.84 -6.14
C GLU A 110 -5.02 21.49 -5.78
N GLU A 111 -3.71 21.47 -5.57
CA GLU A 111 -2.95 20.27 -5.25
C GLU A 111 -2.67 20.18 -3.74
N ARG A 112 -2.83 18.97 -3.19
CA ARG A 112 -2.49 18.62 -1.82
C ARG A 112 -1.42 17.54 -1.83
N ARG A 113 -0.28 17.79 -1.19
CA ARG A 113 0.75 16.77 -0.99
C ARG A 113 0.30 15.77 0.08
N ILE A 114 0.61 14.50 -0.16
CA ILE A 114 0.28 13.40 0.72
C ILE A 114 1.55 12.63 1.04
N GLU A 115 1.72 12.31 2.30
CA GLU A 115 2.75 11.40 2.79
C GLU A 115 2.10 10.39 3.74
N GLY A 116 2.57 9.15 3.70
CA GLY A 116 2.00 8.15 4.58
C GLY A 116 2.94 7.00 4.88
N LYS A 117 2.53 6.21 5.86
CA LYS A 117 3.21 4.98 6.26
C LYS A 117 2.19 3.87 6.38
N ALA A 118 2.45 2.78 5.68
CA ALA A 118 1.69 1.54 5.80
C ALA A 118 2.44 0.57 6.71
N THR A 119 1.73 0.00 7.67
CA THR A 119 2.25 -1.01 8.59
C THR A 119 1.41 -2.27 8.41
N PRO A 120 1.96 -3.34 7.81
CA PRO A 120 1.22 -4.58 7.60
C PRO A 120 0.88 -5.25 8.92
N GLU A 121 -0.25 -5.94 8.93
CA GLU A 121 -0.66 -6.80 10.02
C GLU A 121 0.15 -8.10 9.98
N GLU A 122 0.53 -8.61 11.15
CA GLU A 122 1.27 -9.85 11.26
C GLU A 122 0.50 -11.02 10.62
N GLY A 123 1.20 -11.85 9.84
CA GLY A 123 0.61 -12.99 9.13
C GLY A 123 -0.29 -12.64 7.94
N ALA A 124 -0.47 -11.36 7.61
CA ALA A 124 -1.31 -10.94 6.49
C ALA A 124 -0.57 -10.85 5.15
N HIS A 125 0.72 -11.17 5.11
CA HIS A 125 1.56 -11.10 3.90
C HIS A 125 1.43 -9.78 3.13
N GLY A 126 1.32 -8.67 3.87
CA GLY A 126 1.17 -7.33 3.30
C GLY A 126 -0.22 -6.99 2.76
N LEU A 127 -1.16 -7.94 2.72
CA LEU A 127 -2.46 -7.75 2.10
C LEU A 127 -3.42 -6.85 2.90
N ARG A 128 -3.17 -6.67 4.18
CA ARG A 128 -3.91 -5.75 5.04
C ARG A 128 -3.03 -5.20 6.15
N GLY A 129 -3.44 -4.07 6.67
CA GLY A 129 -2.72 -3.42 7.75
C GLY A 129 -3.29 -2.06 8.09
N LYS A 130 -2.52 -1.30 8.83
CA LYS A 130 -2.85 0.08 9.22
C LYS A 130 -2.07 1.07 8.37
N ILE A 131 -2.67 2.24 8.13
CA ILE A 131 -1.99 3.37 7.51
C ILE A 131 -2.18 4.62 8.33
N LYS A 132 -1.13 5.42 8.39
CA LYS A 132 -1.15 6.79 8.87
C LYS A 132 -0.84 7.70 7.70
N VAL A 133 -1.71 8.64 7.42
CA VAL A 133 -1.61 9.56 6.29
C VAL A 133 -1.56 10.98 6.78
N ARG A 134 -0.67 11.78 6.20
CA ARG A 134 -0.52 13.21 6.41
C ARG A 134 -0.91 13.91 5.12
N VAL A 135 -1.90 14.79 5.18
CA VAL A 135 -2.35 15.60 4.07
C VAL A 135 -2.00 17.06 4.34
N PHE A 136 -1.17 17.64 3.49
CA PHE A 136 -0.73 19.03 3.61
C PHE A 136 -1.71 19.95 2.86
N VAL A 137 -2.64 20.54 3.60
CA VAL A 137 -3.64 21.45 3.03
C VAL A 137 -3.03 22.80 2.71
N SER A 138 -2.11 23.25 3.54
CA SER A 138 -1.32 24.47 3.34
C SER A 138 0.02 24.36 4.05
N LYS A 139 0.85 25.40 3.97
CA LYS A 139 2.13 25.47 4.72
C LYS A 139 1.96 25.39 6.23
N ARG A 140 0.76 25.65 6.76
CA ARG A 140 0.45 25.71 8.20
C ARG A 140 -0.56 24.66 8.65
N ILE A 141 -1.24 23.99 7.72
CA ILE A 141 -2.32 23.06 8.05
C ILE A 141 -1.96 21.69 7.49
N GLU A 142 -1.81 20.76 8.41
CA GLU A 142 -1.60 19.35 8.15
C GLU A 142 -2.74 18.57 8.80
N LEU A 143 -3.35 17.66 8.04
CA LEU A 143 -4.36 16.74 8.55
C LEU A 143 -3.75 15.35 8.67
N ILE A 144 -3.96 14.71 9.80
CA ILE A 144 -3.47 13.35 10.08
C ILE A 144 -4.67 12.42 10.14
N PHE A 145 -4.66 11.38 9.28
CA PHE A 145 -5.65 10.33 9.26
C PHE A 145 -5.01 8.99 9.64
N ASN A 146 -5.70 8.24 10.48
CA ASN A 146 -5.33 6.86 10.81
C ASN A 146 -6.48 5.97 10.35
N THR A 147 -6.16 4.97 9.54
CA THR A 147 -7.15 4.04 9.01
C THR A 147 -6.49 2.70 8.68
N SER A 148 -7.20 1.84 7.97
CA SER A 148 -6.70 0.54 7.52
C SER A 148 -6.77 0.41 6.01
N TYR A 149 -5.94 -0.49 5.47
CA TYR A 149 -5.94 -0.84 4.07
C TYR A 149 -6.15 -2.34 3.89
N ARG A 150 -6.67 -2.71 2.73
CA ARG A 150 -6.79 -4.10 2.28
C ARG A 150 -6.55 -4.17 0.78
N PHE A 151 -5.61 -4.99 0.36
CA PHE A 151 -5.40 -5.35 -1.05
C PHE A 151 -6.31 -6.51 -1.46
N GLY A 152 -6.60 -6.61 -2.76
CA GLY A 152 -7.43 -7.63 -3.38
C GLY A 152 -8.88 -7.17 -3.62
N GLU A 153 -9.67 -8.05 -4.19
CA GLU A 153 -11.11 -7.85 -4.39
C GLU A 153 -11.86 -8.14 -3.07
N LEU A 154 -12.96 -7.40 -2.86
CA LEU A 154 -13.91 -7.67 -1.79
C LEU A 154 -14.76 -8.88 -2.16
#